data_6a736b34e4ea56e63ab3c973fec52113
#
_entry.id   6a736b34e4ea56e63ab3c973fec52113
#
_cell.length_a   1.000
_cell.length_b   1.000
_cell.length_c   1.000
_cell.angle_alpha   90.00
_cell.angle_beta   90.00
_cell.angle_gamma   90.00
#
_symmetry.space_group_name_H-M   'P 1'
#
loop_
_entity.id
_entity.type
_entity.pdbx_description
1 polymer ?
#
loop_
_entity_poly.entity_id
_entity_poly.type
_entity_poly.pdbx_seq_one_letter_code
_entity_poly.pdbx_strand_id
1 'polypeptide(L)'
;MDELEQQLRQELAARQEEFRYTVEKKKVRFSREVQEAHRALVTRWTAYAYESGVFKVLTIPIIWFALIPAMFLDVFVMLYQVICFPVYGIPLVRRSDYIVLDRHRLKYLNWVEKCNCIYCGYFNGLMAYLREIAGRTEQYWCPIRHSRLPKSTHSRYDRFVDYGDAEGYRRELVEIRKDFGDCRKE
;
A
#
# COMPACT_ATOMS: atom_id res chain seq x y z
N MET A 1 -7.13 3.24 23.13
CA MET A 1 -6.41 2.54 22.05
C MET A 1 -6.46 1.02 22.22
N ASP A 2 -6.33 0.51 23.45
CA ASP A 2 -6.32 -0.93 23.74
C ASP A 2 -7.63 -1.64 23.38
N GLU A 3 -8.76 -0.98 23.53
CA GLU A 3 -10.09 -1.56 23.26
C GLU A 3 -10.33 -1.80 21.76
N LEU A 4 -9.91 -0.84 20.92
CA LEU A 4 -9.98 -0.97 19.45
C LEU A 4 -9.02 -2.05 18.93
N GLU A 5 -7.84 -2.15 19.53
CA GLU A 5 -6.86 -3.18 19.19
C GLU A 5 -7.35 -4.58 19.58
N GLN A 6 -8.02 -4.71 20.74
CA GLN A 6 -8.65 -5.96 21.17
C GLN A 6 -9.81 -6.37 20.26
N GLN A 7 -10.67 -5.44 19.88
CA GLN A 7 -11.76 -5.69 18.93
C GLN A 7 -11.23 -6.15 17.57
N LEU A 8 -10.19 -5.49 17.04
CA LEU A 8 -9.56 -5.87 15.79
C LEU A 8 -8.95 -7.28 15.85
N ARG A 9 -8.28 -7.62 16.96
CA ARG A 9 -7.72 -8.97 17.18
C ARG A 9 -8.80 -10.05 17.24
N GLN A 10 -9.92 -9.78 17.91
CA GLN A 10 -11.05 -10.71 17.98
C GLN A 10 -11.70 -10.92 16.61
N GLU A 11 -11.89 -9.84 15.85
CA GLU A 11 -12.44 -9.91 14.50
C GLU A 11 -11.51 -10.68 13.54
N LEU A 12 -10.21 -10.46 13.64
CA LEU A 12 -9.22 -11.22 12.87
C LEU A 12 -9.22 -12.70 13.23
N ALA A 13 -9.32 -13.05 14.52
CA ALA A 13 -9.39 -14.45 14.95
C ALA A 13 -10.67 -15.14 14.45
N ALA A 14 -11.82 -14.47 14.53
CA ALA A 14 -13.08 -14.99 14.01
C ALA A 14 -13.02 -15.21 12.49
N ARG A 15 -12.41 -14.27 11.74
CA ARG A 15 -12.21 -14.42 10.29
C ARG A 15 -11.25 -15.56 9.93
N GLN A 16 -10.20 -15.76 10.73
CA GLN A 16 -9.26 -16.86 10.52
C GLN A 16 -9.94 -18.22 10.71
N GLU A 17 -10.82 -18.33 11.71
CA GLU A 17 -11.60 -19.55 11.97
C GLU A 17 -12.65 -19.78 10.87
N GLU A 18 -13.38 -18.75 10.47
CA GLU A 18 -14.38 -18.81 9.39
C GLU A 18 -13.79 -19.33 8.07
N PHE A 19 -12.64 -18.82 7.68
CA PHE A 19 -11.98 -19.22 6.43
C PHE A 19 -10.93 -20.32 6.61
N ARG A 20 -10.77 -20.88 7.80
CA ARG A 20 -9.84 -21.96 8.14
C ARG A 20 -8.42 -21.72 7.64
N TYR A 21 -7.90 -20.52 7.89
CA TYR A 21 -6.51 -20.20 7.58
C TYR A 21 -5.74 -19.78 8.82
N THR A 22 -4.43 -20.01 8.79
CA THR A 22 -3.50 -19.55 9.82
C THR A 22 -2.51 -18.56 9.23
N VAL A 23 -2.10 -17.56 10.03
CA VAL A 23 -1.08 -16.59 9.62
C VAL A 23 0.22 -16.93 10.34
N GLU A 24 1.20 -17.46 9.61
CA GLU A 24 2.54 -17.73 10.11
C GLU A 24 3.57 -16.84 9.40
N LYS A 25 4.35 -16.06 10.16
CA LYS A 25 5.42 -15.19 9.63
C LYS A 25 4.94 -14.31 8.48
N LYS A 26 3.80 -13.63 8.64
CA LYS A 26 3.15 -12.79 7.61
C LYS A 26 2.69 -13.57 6.35
N LYS A 27 2.56 -14.89 6.42
CA LYS A 27 2.07 -15.74 5.33
C LYS A 27 0.81 -16.47 5.74
N VAL A 28 -0.23 -16.38 4.92
CA VAL A 28 -1.48 -17.11 5.10
C VAL A 28 -1.32 -18.54 4.60
N ARG A 29 -1.70 -19.52 5.43
CA ARG A 29 -1.75 -20.96 5.08
C ARG A 29 -3.17 -21.46 5.26
N PHE A 30 -3.75 -22.03 4.21
CA PHE A 30 -5.03 -22.72 4.25
C PHE A 30 -4.84 -24.21 4.54
N SER A 31 -5.82 -24.85 5.19
CA SER A 31 -5.85 -26.30 5.33
C SER A 31 -5.89 -26.99 3.95
N ARG A 32 -5.48 -28.26 3.90
CA ARG A 32 -5.48 -29.04 2.63
C ARG A 32 -6.88 -29.16 2.03
N GLU A 33 -7.89 -29.41 2.86
CA GLU A 33 -9.31 -29.52 2.47
C GLU A 33 -9.81 -28.24 1.80
N VAL A 34 -9.52 -27.08 2.40
CA VAL A 34 -9.88 -25.77 1.85
C VAL A 34 -9.15 -25.50 0.54
N GLN A 35 -7.88 -25.90 0.45
CA GLN A 35 -7.13 -25.72 -0.80
C GLN A 35 -7.69 -26.60 -1.94
N GLU A 36 -8.18 -27.79 -1.65
CA GLU A 36 -8.82 -28.68 -2.64
C GLU A 36 -10.18 -28.13 -3.07
N ALA A 37 -11.01 -27.67 -2.12
CA ALA A 37 -12.24 -26.98 -2.42
C ALA A 37 -12.01 -25.72 -3.29
N HIS A 38 -11.00 -24.94 -2.96
CA HIS A 38 -10.61 -23.75 -3.75
C HIS A 38 -10.19 -24.12 -5.18
N ARG A 39 -9.49 -25.25 -5.38
CA ARG A 39 -9.08 -25.70 -6.73
C ARG A 39 -10.28 -26.06 -7.61
N ALA A 40 -11.36 -26.56 -7.02
CA ALA A 40 -12.59 -26.88 -7.75
C ALA A 40 -13.29 -25.63 -8.30
N LEU A 41 -13.02 -24.45 -7.70
CA LEU A 41 -13.60 -23.16 -8.11
C LEU A 41 -12.78 -22.42 -9.18
N VAL A 42 -11.68 -23.00 -9.68
CA VAL A 42 -10.84 -22.36 -10.70
C VAL A 42 -11.58 -22.24 -12.02
N THR A 43 -11.79 -21.04 -12.48
CA THR A 43 -12.37 -20.78 -13.81
C THR A 43 -11.34 -20.99 -14.91
N ARG A 44 -11.74 -21.65 -16.01
CA ARG A 44 -10.87 -21.83 -17.18
C ARG A 44 -10.54 -20.46 -17.78
N TRP A 45 -9.27 -20.23 -18.08
CA TRP A 45 -8.81 -18.95 -18.63
C TRP A 45 -9.49 -18.59 -19.96
N THR A 46 -9.90 -19.58 -20.76
CA THR A 46 -10.64 -19.40 -22.01
C THR A 46 -12.05 -18.84 -21.77
N ALA A 47 -12.75 -19.36 -20.74
CA ALA A 47 -14.06 -18.84 -20.32
C ALA A 47 -13.92 -17.41 -19.81
N TYR A 48 -12.92 -17.16 -18.97
CA TYR A 48 -12.61 -15.82 -18.47
C TYR A 48 -12.33 -14.81 -19.59
N ALA A 49 -11.56 -15.20 -20.62
CA ALA A 49 -11.26 -14.35 -21.77
C ALA A 49 -12.51 -14.08 -22.64
N TYR A 50 -13.35 -15.10 -22.83
CA TYR A 50 -14.59 -14.97 -23.59
C TYR A 50 -15.61 -14.05 -22.91
N GLU A 51 -15.82 -14.25 -21.60
CA GLU A 51 -16.72 -13.42 -20.78
C GLU A 51 -16.23 -11.97 -20.66
N SER A 52 -14.91 -11.76 -20.70
CA SER A 52 -14.31 -10.42 -20.62
C SER A 52 -14.62 -9.57 -21.86
N GLY A 53 -14.82 -10.19 -23.02
CA GLY A 53 -15.06 -9.50 -24.29
C GLY A 53 -13.80 -8.93 -24.95
N VAL A 54 -13.81 -8.85 -26.27
CA VAL A 54 -12.63 -8.52 -27.11
C VAL A 54 -12.04 -7.16 -26.77
N PHE A 55 -12.85 -6.14 -26.52
CA PHE A 55 -12.36 -4.79 -26.20
C PHE A 55 -11.54 -4.75 -24.91
N LYS A 56 -11.92 -5.51 -23.88
CA LYS A 56 -11.13 -5.57 -22.63
C LYS A 56 -9.79 -6.27 -22.84
N VAL A 57 -9.76 -7.31 -23.68
CA VAL A 57 -8.51 -8.01 -24.01
C VAL A 57 -7.54 -7.08 -24.76
N LEU A 58 -8.04 -6.22 -25.65
CA LEU A 58 -7.23 -5.24 -26.39
C LEU A 58 -6.62 -4.16 -25.48
N THR A 59 -7.20 -3.90 -24.30
CA THR A 59 -6.64 -2.93 -23.34
C THR A 59 -5.53 -3.51 -22.47
N ILE A 60 -5.35 -4.83 -22.40
CA ILE A 60 -4.34 -5.49 -21.57
C ILE A 60 -2.93 -4.97 -21.82
N PRO A 61 -2.44 -4.85 -23.07
CA PRO A 61 -1.09 -4.32 -23.33
C PRO A 61 -0.89 -2.91 -22.78
N ILE A 62 -1.90 -2.05 -22.88
CA ILE A 62 -1.84 -0.66 -22.38
C ILE A 62 -1.71 -0.65 -20.87
N ILE A 63 -2.49 -1.50 -20.17
CA ILE A 63 -2.43 -1.64 -18.71
C ILE A 63 -1.04 -2.11 -18.28
N TRP A 64 -0.52 -3.17 -18.94
CA TRP A 64 0.80 -3.70 -18.59
C TRP A 64 1.94 -2.74 -18.93
N PHE A 65 1.79 -1.91 -19.97
CA PHE A 65 2.78 -0.88 -20.31
C PHE A 65 2.97 0.14 -19.17
N ALA A 66 1.94 0.41 -18.37
CA ALA A 66 2.03 1.28 -17.20
C ALA A 66 3.00 0.77 -16.11
N LEU A 67 3.37 -0.52 -16.12
CA LEU A 67 4.41 -1.03 -15.23
C LEU A 67 5.79 -0.43 -15.49
N ILE A 68 6.11 -0.08 -16.73
CA ILE A 68 7.43 0.43 -17.10
C ILE A 68 7.72 1.73 -16.33
N PRO A 69 6.91 2.80 -16.46
CA PRO A 69 7.13 4.02 -15.68
C PRO A 69 6.99 3.79 -14.17
N ALA A 70 6.13 2.88 -13.73
CA ALA A 70 5.99 2.55 -12.31
C ALA A 70 7.26 1.93 -11.73
N MET A 71 7.93 1.02 -12.46
CA MET A 71 9.21 0.43 -12.04
C MET A 71 10.33 1.48 -11.97
N PHE A 72 10.41 2.37 -12.96
CA PHE A 72 11.37 3.49 -12.92
C PHE A 72 11.14 4.39 -11.70
N LEU A 73 9.87 4.69 -11.41
CA LEU A 73 9.50 5.52 -10.27
C LEU A 73 9.83 4.82 -8.94
N ASP A 74 9.61 3.50 -8.83
CA ASP A 74 9.97 2.69 -7.65
C ASP A 74 11.48 2.78 -7.37
N VAL A 75 12.31 2.54 -8.40
CA VAL A 75 13.77 2.63 -8.27
C VAL A 75 14.20 4.05 -7.92
N PHE A 76 13.67 5.04 -8.61
CA PHE A 76 14.02 6.45 -8.36
C PHE A 76 13.71 6.86 -6.92
N VAL A 77 12.51 6.55 -6.43
CA VAL A 77 12.09 6.94 -5.08
C VAL A 77 12.84 6.16 -4.00
N MET A 78 13.20 4.91 -4.27
CA MET A 78 14.06 4.13 -3.37
C MET A 78 15.44 4.77 -3.24
N LEU A 79 16.05 5.19 -4.35
CA LEU A 79 17.33 5.92 -4.34
C LEU A 79 17.18 7.28 -3.65
N TYR A 80 16.12 8.03 -3.98
CA TYR A 80 15.83 9.31 -3.37
C TYR A 80 15.79 9.23 -1.84
N GLN A 81 14.98 8.32 -1.27
CA GLN A 81 14.89 8.24 0.18
C GLN A 81 16.19 7.76 0.83
N VAL A 82 16.94 6.82 0.22
CA VAL A 82 18.21 6.32 0.78
C VAL A 82 19.27 7.41 0.82
N ILE A 83 19.29 8.31 -0.15
CA ILE A 83 20.25 9.40 -0.22
C ILE A 83 19.79 10.61 0.60
N CYS A 84 18.55 11.06 0.41
CA CYS A 84 18.09 12.34 0.95
C CYS A 84 17.58 12.23 2.40
N PHE A 85 16.87 11.16 2.78
CA PHE A 85 16.27 11.05 4.11
C PHE A 85 17.27 11.07 5.25
N PRO A 86 18.42 10.34 5.17
CA PRO A 86 19.46 10.44 6.20
C PRO A 86 20.02 11.84 6.38
N VAL A 87 20.19 12.59 5.27
CA VAL A 87 20.69 13.97 5.30
C VAL A 87 19.74 14.91 6.06
N TYR A 88 18.43 14.68 5.93
CA TYR A 88 17.39 15.49 6.59
C TYR A 88 16.95 14.93 7.93
N GLY A 89 17.48 13.78 8.37
CA GLY A 89 17.05 13.10 9.60
C GLY A 89 15.65 12.51 9.51
N ILE A 90 15.14 12.25 8.31
CA ILE A 90 13.84 11.64 8.05
C ILE A 90 13.99 10.11 8.13
N PRO A 91 13.14 9.38 8.89
CA PRO A 91 13.17 7.93 8.93
C PRO A 91 12.82 7.32 7.57
N LEU A 92 13.56 6.27 7.16
CA LEU A 92 13.29 5.54 5.93
C LEU A 92 11.94 4.82 6.00
N VAL A 93 11.25 4.78 4.87
CA VAL A 93 9.99 4.03 4.72
C VAL A 93 10.31 2.60 4.27
N ARG A 94 9.78 1.61 4.97
CA ARG A 94 9.97 0.20 4.61
C ARG A 94 9.04 -0.18 3.47
N ARG A 95 9.62 -0.46 2.31
CA ARG A 95 8.88 -0.85 1.10
C ARG A 95 7.99 -2.08 1.31
N SER A 96 8.44 -3.06 2.10
CA SER A 96 7.71 -4.30 2.39
C SER A 96 6.39 -4.11 3.14
N ASP A 97 6.21 -2.99 3.81
CA ASP A 97 5.00 -2.71 4.58
C ASP A 97 3.86 -2.20 3.69
N TYR A 98 4.20 -1.71 2.50
CA TYR A 98 3.27 -1.18 1.50
C TYR A 98 3.04 -2.13 0.33
N ILE A 99 4.08 -2.80 -0.17
CA ILE A 99 3.99 -3.70 -1.32
C ILE A 99 3.88 -5.15 -0.84
N VAL A 100 2.64 -5.62 -0.70
CA VAL A 100 2.32 -6.99 -0.28
C VAL A 100 1.78 -7.78 -1.46
N LEU A 101 2.52 -8.83 -1.85
CA LEU A 101 2.20 -9.70 -3.00
C LEU A 101 1.86 -11.11 -2.49
N ASP A 102 0.67 -11.30 -1.95
CA ASP A 102 0.21 -12.57 -1.36
C ASP A 102 -0.98 -13.19 -2.12
N ARG A 103 -1.84 -12.38 -2.74
CA ARG A 103 -3.09 -12.80 -3.39
C ARG A 103 -2.89 -13.83 -4.51
N HIS A 104 -1.75 -13.82 -5.22
CA HIS A 104 -1.44 -14.80 -6.26
C HIS A 104 -1.31 -16.24 -5.73
N ARG A 105 -1.18 -16.43 -4.40
CA ARG A 105 -1.11 -17.74 -3.75
C ARG A 105 -2.47 -18.42 -3.59
N LEU A 106 -3.56 -17.69 -3.81
CA LEU A 106 -4.91 -18.21 -3.71
C LEU A 106 -5.16 -19.28 -4.77
N LYS A 107 -5.66 -20.46 -4.35
CA LYS A 107 -5.75 -21.65 -5.21
C LYS A 107 -6.96 -21.60 -6.14
N TYR A 108 -7.97 -20.78 -5.87
CA TYR A 108 -9.14 -20.59 -6.72
C TYR A 108 -8.89 -19.64 -7.91
N LEU A 109 -7.76 -18.95 -7.95
CA LEU A 109 -7.41 -18.06 -9.06
C LEU A 109 -6.72 -18.84 -10.18
N ASN A 110 -7.12 -18.58 -11.42
CA ASN A 110 -6.40 -19.02 -12.60
C ASN A 110 -5.10 -18.21 -12.80
N TRP A 111 -4.28 -18.58 -13.76
CA TRP A 111 -2.97 -17.94 -13.96
C TRP A 111 -3.09 -16.47 -14.40
N VAL A 112 -4.12 -16.10 -15.20
CA VAL A 112 -4.35 -14.72 -15.63
C VAL A 112 -4.75 -13.85 -14.44
N GLU A 113 -5.67 -14.34 -13.61
CA GLU A 113 -6.08 -13.66 -12.39
C GLU A 113 -4.92 -13.48 -11.41
N LYS A 114 -4.03 -14.49 -11.29
CA LYS A 114 -2.81 -14.36 -10.47
C LYS A 114 -1.87 -13.27 -10.98
N CYS A 115 -1.64 -13.21 -12.29
CA CYS A 115 -0.84 -12.15 -12.89
C CYS A 115 -1.47 -10.77 -12.62
N ASN A 116 -2.78 -10.64 -12.79
CA ASN A 116 -3.49 -9.39 -12.49
C ASN A 116 -3.40 -9.02 -11.00
N CYS A 117 -3.48 -10.01 -10.10
CA CYS A 117 -3.31 -9.77 -8.67
C CYS A 117 -1.91 -9.27 -8.31
N ILE A 118 -0.86 -9.79 -8.97
CA ILE A 118 0.51 -9.31 -8.78
C ILE A 118 0.64 -7.88 -9.29
N TYR A 119 0.14 -7.62 -10.50
CA TYR A 119 0.10 -6.27 -11.07
C TYR A 119 -0.58 -5.26 -10.15
N CYS A 120 -1.83 -5.53 -9.79
CA CYS A 120 -2.60 -4.62 -8.93
C CYS A 120 -1.99 -4.48 -7.53
N GLY A 121 -1.49 -5.58 -6.96
CA GLY A 121 -0.83 -5.56 -5.65
C GLY A 121 0.44 -4.70 -5.66
N TYR A 122 1.25 -4.85 -6.70
CA TYR A 122 2.45 -4.03 -6.88
C TYR A 122 2.11 -2.56 -7.10
N PHE A 123 1.23 -2.27 -8.07
CA PHE A 123 0.92 -0.90 -8.45
C PHE A 123 0.28 -0.10 -7.31
N ASN A 124 -0.74 -0.66 -6.66
CA ASN A 124 -1.39 0.00 -5.52
C ASN A 124 -0.45 0.12 -4.31
N GLY A 125 0.35 -0.92 -4.04
CA GLY A 125 1.35 -0.87 -2.99
C GLY A 125 2.41 0.19 -3.25
N LEU A 126 2.86 0.33 -4.49
CA LEU A 126 3.79 1.38 -4.90
C LEU A 126 3.19 2.77 -4.70
N MET A 127 1.93 3.00 -5.11
CA MET A 127 1.26 4.29 -4.89
C MET A 127 1.18 4.65 -3.40
N ALA A 128 0.85 3.67 -2.54
CA ALA A 128 0.82 3.89 -1.10
C ALA A 128 2.22 4.19 -0.52
N TYR A 129 3.24 3.49 -0.98
CA TYR A 129 4.64 3.71 -0.61
C TYR A 129 5.13 5.11 -1.01
N LEU A 130 4.85 5.51 -2.25
CA LEU A 130 5.17 6.85 -2.76
C LEU A 130 4.50 7.94 -1.95
N ARG A 131 3.23 7.74 -1.61
CA ARG A 131 2.45 8.68 -0.82
C ARG A 131 3.04 8.92 0.56
N GLU A 132 3.53 7.87 1.23
CA GLU A 132 4.19 8.00 2.53
C GLU A 132 5.52 8.74 2.41
N ILE A 133 6.34 8.42 1.41
CA ILE A 133 7.60 9.12 1.16
C ILE A 133 7.36 10.59 0.86
N ALA A 134 6.38 10.89 0.00
CA ALA A 134 6.01 12.26 -0.33
C ALA A 134 5.51 13.02 0.91
N GLY A 135 4.66 12.38 1.73
CA GLY A 135 4.17 12.98 2.97
C GLY A 135 5.27 13.30 3.98
N ARG A 136 6.27 12.41 4.15
CA ARG A 136 7.45 12.68 4.99
C ARG A 136 8.31 13.81 4.42
N THR A 137 8.44 13.86 3.11
CA THR A 137 9.15 14.95 2.42
C THR A 137 8.44 16.28 2.61
N GLU A 138 7.12 16.30 2.45
CA GLU A 138 6.29 17.49 2.63
C GLU A 138 6.32 17.99 4.08
N GLN A 139 6.24 17.09 5.06
CA GLN A 139 6.40 17.42 6.47
C GLN A 139 7.70 18.15 6.76
N TYR A 140 8.78 17.76 6.11
CA TYR A 140 10.08 18.40 6.30
C TYR A 140 10.18 19.76 5.60
N TRP A 141 9.72 19.85 4.35
CA TRP A 141 9.95 21.02 3.50
C TRP A 141 8.88 22.09 3.62
N CYS A 142 7.62 21.70 3.56
CA CYS A 142 6.49 22.65 3.51
C CYS A 142 5.23 22.09 4.21
N PRO A 143 5.25 21.94 5.55
CA PRO A 143 4.13 21.39 6.29
C PRO A 143 2.98 22.40 6.43
N ILE A 144 2.33 22.73 5.33
CA ILE A 144 1.23 23.69 5.25
C ILE A 144 0.02 23.00 4.62
N ARG A 145 -1.13 23.06 5.26
CA ARG A 145 -2.39 22.55 4.71
C ARG A 145 -2.82 23.34 3.47
N HIS A 146 -3.49 22.65 2.56
CA HIS A 146 -4.06 23.33 1.39
C HIS A 146 -5.24 24.22 1.79
N SER A 147 -5.47 25.31 1.08
CA SER A 147 -6.66 26.16 1.25
C SER A 147 -7.96 25.41 0.94
N ARG A 148 -7.91 24.45 0.02
CA ARG A 148 -8.98 23.55 -0.32
C ARG A 148 -8.55 22.13 0.03
N LEU A 149 -9.30 21.47 0.91
CA LEU A 149 -8.99 20.10 1.33
C LEU A 149 -8.98 19.13 0.14
N PRO A 150 -7.88 18.41 -0.12
CA PRO A 150 -7.85 17.34 -1.11
C PRO A 150 -8.82 16.21 -0.74
N LYS A 151 -9.34 15.50 -1.73
CA LYS A 151 -10.22 14.33 -1.48
C LYS A 151 -9.57 13.25 -0.62
N SER A 152 -8.26 13.21 -0.57
CA SER A 152 -7.49 12.21 0.16
C SER A 152 -6.16 12.81 0.59
N THR A 153 -5.87 12.74 1.87
CA THR A 153 -4.64 13.22 2.50
C THR A 153 -3.72 12.06 2.89
N HIS A 154 -2.42 12.31 3.07
CA HIS A 154 -1.48 11.35 3.63
C HIS A 154 -1.52 11.36 5.17
N SER A 155 -0.89 10.40 5.82
CA SER A 155 -0.89 10.21 7.28
C SER A 155 -0.29 11.39 8.08
N ARG A 156 0.49 12.24 7.43
CA ARG A 156 1.18 13.38 8.06
C ARG A 156 0.39 14.68 8.04
N TYR A 157 -0.66 14.75 7.24
CA TYR A 157 -1.38 15.98 6.91
C TYR A 157 -1.97 16.71 8.14
N ASP A 158 -2.43 15.97 9.13
CA ASP A 158 -3.04 16.53 10.33
C ASP A 158 -2.06 17.31 11.22
N ARG A 159 -0.75 17.12 11.02
CA ARG A 159 0.33 17.81 11.73
C ARG A 159 0.72 19.15 11.10
N PHE A 160 0.19 19.44 9.92
CA PHE A 160 0.55 20.63 9.15
C PHE A 160 -0.17 21.86 9.67
N VAL A 161 0.50 22.99 9.53
CA VAL A 161 -0.03 24.31 9.87
C VAL A 161 -1.15 24.70 8.90
N ASP A 162 -2.11 25.43 9.38
CA ASP A 162 -3.25 25.86 8.56
C ASP A 162 -2.81 26.82 7.44
N TYR A 163 -3.54 26.77 6.33
CA TYR A 163 -3.30 27.67 5.21
C TYR A 163 -3.47 29.14 5.62
N GLY A 164 -2.42 29.92 5.42
CA GLY A 164 -2.40 31.34 5.75
C GLY A 164 -1.94 31.69 7.16
N ASP A 165 -1.70 30.71 8.03
CA ASP A 165 -1.10 30.94 9.36
C ASP A 165 0.42 31.10 9.26
N ALA A 166 0.86 32.31 8.91
CA ALA A 166 2.29 32.61 8.74
C ALA A 166 3.05 32.61 10.07
N GLU A 167 2.41 33.01 11.18
CA GLU A 167 3.04 33.05 12.48
C GLU A 167 3.19 31.63 13.06
N GLY A 168 2.14 30.83 12.99
CA GLY A 168 2.18 29.40 13.38
C GLY A 168 3.24 28.65 12.59
N TYR A 169 3.32 28.88 11.29
CA TYR A 169 4.36 28.26 10.43
C TYR A 169 5.77 28.58 10.93
N ARG A 170 6.08 29.83 11.24
CA ARG A 170 7.42 30.20 11.74
C ARG A 170 7.71 29.66 13.14
N ARG A 171 6.71 29.60 13.99
CA ARG A 171 6.83 29.08 15.35
C ARG A 171 7.02 27.58 15.40
N GLU A 172 6.25 26.82 14.61
CA GLU A 172 6.14 25.36 14.72
C GLU A 172 7.00 24.58 13.73
N LEU A 173 7.51 25.23 12.67
CA LEU A 173 8.25 24.57 11.59
C LEU A 173 9.37 23.65 12.08
N VAL A 174 10.14 24.07 13.09
CA VAL A 174 11.29 23.32 13.61
C VAL A 174 10.85 22.05 14.34
N GLU A 175 9.73 22.11 15.05
CA GLU A 175 9.14 20.96 15.75
C GLU A 175 8.53 19.98 14.76
N ILE A 176 7.71 20.45 13.84
CA ILE A 176 7.05 19.62 12.83
C ILE A 176 8.09 18.84 11.99
N ARG A 177 9.19 19.48 11.61
CA ARG A 177 10.28 18.85 10.87
C ARG A 177 10.96 17.68 11.59
N LYS A 178 10.87 17.63 12.92
CA LYS A 178 11.48 16.59 13.77
C LYS A 178 10.49 15.55 14.28
N ASP A 179 9.18 15.80 14.09
CA ASP A 179 8.13 14.94 14.62
C ASP A 179 7.91 13.68 13.78
N PHE A 180 8.90 12.78 13.85
CA PHE A 180 8.88 11.43 13.29
C PHE A 180 8.91 10.36 14.38
N GLY A 181 8.47 10.68 15.61
CA GLY A 181 8.54 9.76 16.74
C GLY A 181 7.72 8.48 16.56
N ASP A 182 6.62 8.55 15.85
CA ASP A 182 5.76 7.43 15.47
C ASP A 182 6.40 6.48 14.46
N CYS A 183 7.25 6.99 13.56
CA CYS A 183 7.94 6.18 12.55
C CYS A 183 9.14 5.38 13.09
N ARG A 184 9.65 5.72 14.27
CA ARG A 184 10.81 5.05 14.88
C ARG A 184 10.44 3.82 15.71
N LYS A 185 9.13 3.61 15.92
CA LYS A 185 8.60 2.49 16.73
C LYS A 185 8.21 1.27 15.87
N GLU A 186 8.29 1.37 14.54
CA GLU A 186 8.07 0.30 13.58
C GLU A 186 9.41 -0.38 13.21
#